data_da56e0af99e6cff6bd68e08a9133b66e
#
_entry.id   da56e0af99e6cff6bd68e08a9133b66e
#
_cell.length_a   1.000
_cell.length_b   1.000
_cell.length_c   1.000
_cell.angle_alpha   90.00
_cell.angle_beta   90.00
_cell.angle_gamma   90.00
#
_symmetry.space_group_name_H-M   'P 1'
#
loop_
_entity.id
_entity.type
_entity.pdbx_description
1 polymer ?
#
loop_
_entity_poly.entity_id
_entity_poly.type
_entity_poly.pdbx_seq_one_letter_code
_entity_poly.pdbx_strand_id
1 'polypeptide(L)'
;MTDDSATVAAQADRKATVACQFCSTLNRVDLSRAEQKPKCGSCRRPILLDRPLQVSDADFQQVVSGTDIPVLVDFHADWCGPGKMMAPLLDELAHDRMGDLLVVKLDTDRNP
;
A
#
# COMPACT_ATOMS: atom_id res chain seq x y z
N MET A 1 8.05 21.71 -18.65
CA MET A 1 7.82 21.56 -17.97
C MET A 1 8.25 21.64 -16.94
N THR A 2 8.18 21.97 -16.70
CA THR A 2 8.39 22.17 -15.79
C THR A 2 8.60 21.55 -14.95
N ASP A 3 8.60 21.43 -14.99
CA ASP A 3 8.50 20.97 -14.21
C ASP A 3 9.25 19.93 -13.67
N ASP A 4 10.49 19.53 -14.18
CA ASP A 4 11.25 18.46 -13.59
C ASP A 4 11.55 18.66 -12.13
N SER A 5 11.95 19.86 -11.75
CA SER A 5 12.22 20.12 -10.36
C SER A 5 10.97 20.02 -9.50
N ALA A 6 9.83 20.43 -10.01
CA ALA A 6 8.57 20.28 -9.29
C ALA A 6 8.22 18.79 -9.15
N THR A 7 8.47 18.01 -10.19
CA THR A 7 8.22 16.56 -10.13
C THR A 7 9.13 15.88 -9.11
N VAL A 8 10.39 16.26 -9.07
CA VAL A 8 11.34 15.69 -8.13
C VAL A 8 10.95 16.07 -6.70
N ALA A 9 10.57 17.32 -6.48
CA ALA A 9 10.12 17.76 -5.15
C ALA A 9 8.87 17.00 -4.72
N ALA A 10 7.91 16.80 -5.64
CA ALA A 10 6.71 16.06 -5.34
C ALA A 10 7.03 14.60 -4.99
N GLN A 11 7.99 13.99 -5.69
CA GLN A 11 8.41 12.63 -5.38
C GLN A 11 9.09 12.55 -4.01
N ALA A 12 9.90 13.54 -3.66
CA ALA A 12 10.56 13.56 -2.36
C ALA A 12 9.56 13.68 -1.21
N ASP A 13 8.41 14.30 -1.47
CA ASP A 13 7.37 14.51 -0.45
C ASP A 13 6.24 13.50 -0.53
N ARG A 14 6.34 12.51 -1.42
CA ARG A 14 5.26 11.53 -1.56
C ARG A 14 5.13 10.68 -0.32
N LYS A 15 3.89 10.51 0.12
CA LYS A 15 3.58 9.71 1.30
C LYS A 15 2.42 8.78 1.01
N ALA A 16 2.32 7.72 1.81
CA ALA A 16 1.20 6.79 1.75
C ALA A 16 0.63 6.61 3.14
N THR A 17 -0.69 6.40 3.22
CA THR A 17 -1.35 6.01 4.45
C THR A 17 -1.62 4.52 4.36
N VAL A 18 -1.05 3.74 5.27
CA VAL A 18 -1.16 2.28 5.26
C VAL A 18 -1.50 1.77 6.64
N ALA A 19 -2.22 0.65 6.69
CA ALA A 19 -2.53 0.00 7.95
C ALA A 19 -1.41 -0.98 8.29
N CYS A 20 -0.99 -0.97 9.55
CA CYS A 20 -0.02 -1.95 10.02
C CYS A 20 -0.64 -3.34 9.93
N GLN A 21 0.09 -4.29 9.35
CA GLN A 21 -0.43 -5.64 9.15
C GLN A 21 -0.47 -6.45 10.45
N PHE A 22 0.10 -5.91 11.53
CA PHE A 22 0.14 -6.58 12.83
C PHE A 22 -0.84 -6.00 13.83
N CYS A 23 -0.97 -4.66 13.88
CA CYS A 23 -1.82 -4.02 14.89
C CYS A 23 -2.93 -3.14 14.30
N SER A 24 -2.99 -3.05 12.97
CA SER A 24 -4.02 -2.30 12.23
C SER A 24 -3.99 -0.79 12.40
N THR A 25 -3.00 -0.25 13.09
CA THR A 25 -2.86 1.20 13.23
C THR A 25 -2.53 1.81 11.86
N LEU A 26 -3.20 2.90 11.52
CA LEU A 26 -2.89 3.63 10.30
C LEU A 26 -1.59 4.41 10.50
N ASN A 27 -0.70 4.30 9.54
CA ASN A 27 0.59 4.97 9.55
C ASN A 27 0.76 5.80 8.29
N ARG A 28 1.42 6.93 8.43
CA ARG A 28 1.79 7.73 7.28
C ARG A 28 3.28 7.48 7.02
N VAL A 29 3.59 6.91 5.87
CA VAL A 29 4.97 6.53 5.54
C VAL A 29 5.51 7.40 4.42
N ASP A 30 6.80 7.70 4.50
CA ASP A 30 7.51 8.45 3.47
C ASP A 30 7.98 7.47 2.40
N LEU A 31 7.42 7.61 1.20
CA LEU A 31 7.70 6.68 0.11
C LEU A 31 9.12 6.78 -0.41
N SER A 32 9.78 7.92 -0.20
CA SER A 32 11.19 8.05 -0.57
C SER A 32 12.08 7.17 0.31
N ARG A 33 11.56 6.69 1.42
CA ARG A 33 12.27 5.82 2.36
C ARG A 33 11.70 4.42 2.41
N ALA A 34 10.97 4.02 1.39
CA ALA A 34 10.30 2.70 1.37
C ALA A 34 11.30 1.55 1.57
N GLU A 35 12.51 1.68 1.00
CA GLU A 35 13.53 0.65 1.11
C GLU A 35 14.15 0.56 2.51
N GLN A 36 13.97 1.57 3.33
CA GLN A 36 14.52 1.60 4.67
C GLN A 36 13.63 0.91 5.70
N LYS A 37 12.59 0.23 5.24
CA LYS A 37 11.68 -0.54 6.07
C LYS A 37 11.11 0.29 7.21
N PRO A 38 10.25 1.28 6.90
CA PRO A 38 9.63 2.10 7.94
C PRO A 38 8.89 1.23 8.95
N LYS A 39 8.79 1.71 10.18
CA LYS A 39 8.17 0.96 11.26
C LYS A 39 6.87 1.61 11.69
N CYS A 40 5.94 0.77 12.17
CA CYS A 40 4.69 1.24 12.73
C CYS A 40 4.97 2.09 13.98
N GLY A 41 4.34 3.25 14.06
CA GLY A 41 4.50 4.14 15.21
C GLY A 41 3.91 3.59 16.50
N SER A 42 3.03 2.59 16.41
CA SER A 42 2.37 2.00 17.57
C SER A 42 3.08 0.73 18.05
N CYS A 43 3.25 -0.27 17.18
CA CYS A 43 3.79 -1.57 17.60
C CYS A 43 5.26 -1.76 17.22
N ARG A 44 5.84 -0.84 16.47
CA ARG A 44 7.25 -0.84 16.06
C ARG A 44 7.66 -1.94 15.11
N ARG A 45 6.70 -2.72 14.58
CA ARG A 45 7.00 -3.73 13.58
C ARG A 45 7.13 -3.10 12.21
N PRO A 46 7.90 -3.71 11.30
CA PRO A 46 8.13 -3.10 10.00
C PRO A 46 6.87 -3.05 9.14
N ILE A 47 6.75 -1.98 8.37
CA ILE A 47 5.71 -1.83 7.35
C ILE A 47 6.37 -2.16 6.02
N LEU A 48 5.98 -3.30 5.43
CA LEU A 48 6.62 -3.81 4.24
C LEU A 48 5.84 -3.38 3.01
N LEU A 49 6.42 -2.46 2.25
CA LEU A 49 5.78 -1.87 1.07
C LEU A 49 6.08 -2.64 -0.21
N ASP A 50 6.90 -3.68 -0.14
CA ASP A 50 7.28 -4.51 -1.27
C ASP A 50 6.33 -5.66 -1.53
N ARG A 51 5.16 -5.63 -0.91
CA ARG A 51 4.14 -6.67 -1.04
C ARG A 51 2.76 -6.07 -0.86
N PRO A 52 1.71 -6.76 -1.33
CA PRO A 52 0.34 -6.28 -1.11
C PRO A 52 0.00 -6.19 0.37
N LEU A 53 -0.73 -5.15 0.74
CA LEU A 53 -1.14 -4.91 2.11
C LEU A 53 -2.64 -5.10 2.25
N GLN A 54 -3.05 -5.79 3.31
CA GLN A 54 -4.47 -5.95 3.61
C GLN A 54 -5.03 -4.63 4.10
N VAL A 55 -6.25 -4.32 3.68
CA VAL A 55 -6.96 -3.13 4.13
C VAL A 55 -8.39 -3.53 4.45
N SER A 56 -8.97 -2.94 5.49
CA SER A 56 -10.38 -3.14 5.84
C SER A 56 -11.24 -2.09 5.14
N ASP A 57 -12.55 -2.33 5.04
CA ASP A 57 -13.43 -1.31 4.47
C ASP A 57 -13.49 -0.06 5.35
N ALA A 58 -13.25 -0.19 6.65
CA ALA A 58 -13.19 0.94 7.56
C ALA A 58 -12.01 1.86 7.24
N ASP A 59 -10.91 1.30 6.78
CA ASP A 59 -9.68 2.06 6.51
C ASP A 59 -9.48 2.38 5.04
N PHE A 60 -10.26 1.77 4.16
CA PHE A 60 -10.07 1.84 2.72
C PHE A 60 -10.00 3.27 2.20
N GLN A 61 -10.93 4.09 2.62
CA GLN A 61 -11.03 5.47 2.15
C GLN A 61 -9.78 6.27 2.55
N GLN A 62 -9.32 6.11 3.78
CA GLN A 62 -8.14 6.82 4.27
C GLN A 62 -6.87 6.37 3.56
N VAL A 63 -6.77 5.08 3.26
CA VAL A 63 -5.60 4.56 2.53
C VAL A 63 -5.58 5.12 1.11
N VAL A 64 -6.69 5.05 0.41
CA VAL A 64 -6.75 5.49 -0.99
C VAL A 64 -6.56 7.00 -1.09
N SER A 65 -7.30 7.77 -0.27
CA SER A 65 -7.24 9.23 -0.37
C SER A 65 -5.98 9.82 0.27
N GLY A 66 -5.36 9.10 1.19
CA GLY A 66 -4.16 9.57 1.88
C GLY A 66 -2.85 9.13 1.24
N THR A 67 -2.89 8.52 0.05
CA THR A 67 -1.70 8.02 -0.62
C THR A 67 -1.46 8.83 -1.89
N ASP A 68 -0.22 9.33 -2.03
CA ASP A 68 0.15 10.26 -3.10
C ASP A 68 0.55 9.57 -4.41
N ILE A 69 0.62 8.23 -4.41
CA ILE A 69 0.95 7.45 -5.60
C ILE A 69 -0.27 6.62 -6.00
N PRO A 70 -0.27 6.04 -7.21
CA PRO A 70 -1.38 5.17 -7.61
C PRO A 70 -1.56 4.00 -6.64
N VAL A 71 -2.81 3.66 -6.38
CA VAL A 71 -3.18 2.55 -5.51
C VAL A 71 -3.92 1.53 -6.35
N LEU A 72 -3.38 0.32 -6.41
CA LEU A 72 -4.05 -0.81 -7.07
C LEU A 72 -4.79 -1.59 -6.00
N VAL A 73 -6.11 -1.69 -6.14
CA VAL A 73 -6.95 -2.37 -5.17
C VAL A 73 -7.38 -3.70 -5.73
N ASP A 74 -7.09 -4.77 -5.01
CA ASP A 74 -7.52 -6.11 -5.35
C ASP A 74 -8.66 -6.52 -4.41
N PHE A 75 -9.87 -6.60 -4.95
CA PHE A 75 -11.03 -7.10 -4.22
C PHE A 75 -11.04 -8.61 -4.35
N HIS A 76 -10.84 -9.31 -3.24
CA HIS A 76 -10.70 -10.76 -3.28
C HIS A 76 -11.60 -11.46 -2.26
N ALA A 77 -11.83 -12.75 -2.50
CA ALA A 77 -12.53 -13.63 -1.58
C ALA A 77 -11.83 -14.98 -1.62
N ASP A 78 -11.82 -15.68 -0.50
CA ASP A 78 -11.10 -16.96 -0.39
C ASP A 78 -11.63 -18.00 -1.36
N TRP A 79 -12.93 -17.94 -1.69
CA TRP A 79 -13.56 -18.90 -2.60
C TRP A 79 -13.31 -18.57 -4.07
N CYS A 80 -12.71 -17.43 -4.38
CA CYS A 80 -12.51 -16.98 -5.75
C CYS A 80 -11.19 -17.54 -6.32
N GLY A 81 -11.27 -18.55 -7.19
CA GLY A 81 -10.10 -19.15 -7.81
C GLY A 81 -9.25 -18.17 -8.62
N PRO A 82 -9.86 -17.31 -9.48
CA PRO A 82 -9.08 -16.31 -10.21
C PRO A 82 -8.30 -15.36 -9.31
N GLY A 83 -8.86 -14.99 -8.17
CA GLY A 83 -8.16 -14.15 -7.21
C GLY A 83 -6.91 -14.82 -6.68
N LYS A 84 -6.97 -16.11 -6.40
CA LYS A 84 -5.81 -16.87 -5.92
C LYS A 84 -4.75 -16.99 -7.00
N MET A 85 -5.14 -17.11 -8.26
CA MET A 85 -4.20 -17.17 -9.37
C MET A 85 -3.46 -15.86 -9.59
N MET A 86 -4.08 -14.74 -9.22
CA MET A 86 -3.48 -13.42 -9.39
C MET A 86 -2.52 -13.05 -8.25
N ALA A 87 -2.59 -13.74 -7.12
CA ALA A 87 -1.79 -13.35 -5.95
C ALA A 87 -0.28 -13.29 -6.24
N PRO A 88 0.33 -14.28 -6.91
CA PRO A 88 1.76 -14.19 -7.21
C PRO A 88 2.11 -13.01 -8.10
N LEU A 89 1.23 -12.65 -9.05
CA LEU A 89 1.45 -11.52 -9.93
C LEU A 89 1.39 -10.20 -9.16
N LEU A 90 0.47 -10.11 -8.20
CA LEU A 90 0.35 -8.91 -7.37
C LEU A 90 1.53 -8.77 -6.43
N ASP A 91 2.03 -9.87 -5.88
CA ASP A 91 3.23 -9.87 -5.04
C ASP A 91 4.43 -9.34 -5.83
N GLU A 92 4.61 -9.82 -7.05
CA GLU A 92 5.71 -9.42 -7.90
C GLU A 92 5.58 -7.94 -8.28
N LEU A 93 4.37 -7.50 -8.64
CA LEU A 93 4.13 -6.11 -9.01
C LEU A 93 4.41 -5.17 -7.83
N ALA A 94 3.98 -5.53 -6.64
CA ALA A 94 4.22 -4.72 -5.44
C ALA A 94 5.71 -4.60 -5.15
N HIS A 95 6.45 -5.69 -5.32
CA HIS A 95 7.89 -5.69 -5.11
C HIS A 95 8.60 -4.80 -6.14
N ASP A 96 8.26 -4.98 -7.43
CA ASP A 96 8.94 -4.27 -8.52
C ASP A 96 8.63 -2.77 -8.52
N ARG A 97 7.47 -2.39 -8.03
CA ARG A 97 7.02 -0.99 -8.04
C ARG A 97 6.98 -0.37 -6.64
N MET A 98 7.71 -0.94 -5.70
CA MET A 98 7.76 -0.40 -4.34
C MET A 98 8.14 1.09 -4.37
N GLY A 99 7.32 1.94 -3.73
CA GLY A 99 7.51 3.38 -3.72
C GLY A 99 6.83 4.12 -4.86
N ASP A 100 6.44 3.41 -5.94
CA ASP A 100 5.77 4.01 -7.09
C ASP A 100 4.33 3.53 -7.25
N LEU A 101 3.99 2.40 -6.66
CA LEU A 101 2.66 1.83 -6.70
C LEU A 101 2.38 1.17 -5.36
N LEU A 102 1.23 1.46 -4.79
CA LEU A 102 0.77 0.78 -3.58
C LEU A 102 -0.27 -0.26 -3.96
N VAL A 103 -0.03 -1.51 -3.60
CA VAL A 103 -0.97 -2.61 -3.85
C VAL A 103 -1.66 -2.96 -2.55
N VAL A 104 -2.98 -2.89 -2.53
CA VAL A 104 -3.78 -3.24 -1.36
C VAL A 104 -4.81 -4.30 -1.72
N LYS A 105 -5.15 -5.12 -0.75
CA LYS A 105 -6.14 -6.18 -0.90
C LYS A 105 -7.29 -5.96 0.06
N LEU A 106 -8.50 -6.04 -0.45
CA LEU A 106 -9.71 -5.94 0.36
C LEU A 106 -10.48 -7.26 0.27
N ASP A 107 -10.63 -7.93 1.40
CA ASP A 107 -11.35 -9.19 1.49
C ASP A 107 -12.85 -8.89 1.47
N THR A 108 -13.54 -9.25 0.38
CA THR A 108 -14.94 -8.93 0.20
C THR A 108 -15.86 -9.79 1.10
N ASP A 109 -15.38 -10.92 1.59
CA ASP A 109 -16.14 -11.74 2.52
C ASP A 109 -16.20 -11.11 3.92
N ARG A 110 -15.11 -10.43 4.30
CA ARG A 110 -15.02 -9.77 5.60
C ARG A 110 -15.52 -8.33 5.56
N ASN A 111 -15.57 -7.73 4.37
CA ASN A 111 -15.94 -6.33 4.17
C ASN A 111 -16.98 -6.23 3.06
N PRO A 112 -18.18 -6.78 3.29
CA PRO A 112 -19.24 -6.80 2.28
C PRO A 112 -19.80 -5.42 1.92
#